data_1664158713e8912cbf54250767172f27
#
_entry.id   1664158713e8912cbf54250767172f27
#
_cell.length_a   1.000
_cell.length_b   1.000
_cell.length_c   1.000
_cell.angle_alpha   90.00
_cell.angle_beta   90.00
_cell.angle_gamma   90.00
#
_symmetry.space_group_name_H-M   'P 1'
#
loop_
_entity.id
_entity.type
_entity.pdbx_description
1 polymer ?
#
loop_
_entity_poly.entity_id
_entity_poly.type
_entity_poly.pdbx_seq_one_letter_code
_entity_poly.pdbx_strand_id
1 'polypeptide(L)'
;VNDAIKAAEQKRKETIIEAKDEAFKLKSDADKEIKDRRAEITRQERRIDQKEEALDKRTAQMERKEEDLKRRSETVEARLDELEQLKLRQTEKLETIAAMSKEDARAVLLKQVDDELTHEKAMKISAYQANMKDECDNLARELIGQAIARCAADATSEATVSVVPLPSDEMKGRIIGREGRNIRALETATGCDLIIDDTPEAITLSSFDQTRREVARMALERLIADGRIHPARIEETVDKCRRELEIQMKREGDKAVMELGIHSLHPDLVKLIGRLKYRTSFGQNVLSHSLEVAWLAGLMASELGVNVQLARRAGLLHDIGKALDHEIEGSHVQIGVDICKKYRSEEHTS
;
A
#
# COMPACT_ATOMS: atom_id res chain seq x y z
N VAL A 1 60.66 93.39 -28.72
CA VAL A 1 61.24 92.05 -28.79
C VAL A 1 60.69 91.15 -27.64
N ASN A 2 60.50 91.67 -26.43
CA ASN A 2 60.07 90.82 -25.22
C ASN A 2 58.56 90.36 -25.35
N ASP A 3 57.68 91.18 -25.96
CA ASP A 3 56.22 90.85 -26.14
C ASP A 3 56.03 89.73 -27.19
N ALA A 4 56.88 89.77 -28.26
CA ALA A 4 56.84 88.75 -29.30
C ALA A 4 57.33 87.37 -28.77
N ILE A 5 58.29 87.37 -27.84
CA ILE A 5 58.79 86.15 -27.22
C ILE A 5 57.71 85.53 -26.26
N LYS A 6 57.05 86.34 -25.44
CA LYS A 6 55.96 85.95 -24.61
C LYS A 6 54.76 85.36 -25.37
N ALA A 7 54.39 86.06 -26.49
CA ALA A 7 53.34 85.56 -27.36
C ALA A 7 53.70 84.16 -28.00
N ALA A 8 54.98 84.03 -28.39
CA ALA A 8 55.46 82.78 -28.96
C ALA A 8 55.48 81.61 -27.91
N GLU A 9 55.89 81.94 -26.68
CA GLU A 9 55.84 80.96 -25.59
C GLU A 9 54.41 80.54 -25.17
N GLN A 10 53.50 81.53 -25.22
CA GLN A 10 52.11 81.27 -24.92
C GLN A 10 51.49 80.39 -26.02
N LYS A 11 51.69 80.73 -27.25
CA LYS A 11 51.25 79.92 -28.39
C LYS A 11 51.84 78.48 -28.37
N ARG A 12 53.14 78.39 -28.01
CA ARG A 12 53.79 77.08 -27.83
C ARG A 12 53.17 76.24 -26.70
N LYS A 13 52.77 76.89 -25.58
CA LYS A 13 52.08 76.19 -24.47
C LYS A 13 50.66 75.70 -24.87
N GLU A 14 49.94 76.59 -25.60
CA GLU A 14 48.60 76.25 -26.12
C GLU A 14 48.70 75.06 -27.08
N THR A 15 49.61 75.09 -28.06
CA THR A 15 49.82 74.00 -29.01
C THR A 15 50.23 72.68 -28.31
N ILE A 16 51.02 72.78 -27.23
CA ILE A 16 51.39 71.53 -26.42
C ILE A 16 50.20 71.00 -25.65
N ILE A 17 49.33 71.86 -25.15
CA ILE A 17 48.11 71.50 -24.47
C ILE A 17 47.13 70.84 -25.45
N GLU A 18 46.93 71.47 -26.58
CA GLU A 18 46.06 70.91 -27.65
C GLU A 18 46.57 69.55 -28.14
N ALA A 19 47.89 69.45 -28.39
CA ALA A 19 48.49 68.17 -28.80
C ALA A 19 48.36 67.09 -27.74
N LYS A 20 48.43 67.46 -26.42
CA LYS A 20 48.22 66.48 -25.31
C LYS A 20 46.74 66.05 -25.20
N ASP A 21 45.84 67.02 -25.40
CA ASP A 21 44.38 66.70 -25.36
C ASP A 21 43.98 65.84 -26.57
N GLU A 22 44.54 66.14 -27.78
CA GLU A 22 44.35 65.25 -28.94
C GLU A 22 44.94 63.88 -28.73
N ALA A 23 46.15 63.76 -28.18
CA ALA A 23 46.79 62.50 -27.88
C ALA A 23 46.02 61.72 -26.81
N PHE A 24 45.45 62.40 -25.80
CA PHE A 24 44.61 61.77 -24.79
C PHE A 24 43.28 61.27 -25.37
N LYS A 25 42.62 62.07 -26.23
CA LYS A 25 41.41 61.62 -26.92
C LYS A 25 41.69 60.44 -27.83
N LEU A 26 42.78 60.48 -28.62
CA LEU A 26 43.17 59.40 -29.51
C LEU A 26 43.45 58.11 -28.74
N LYS A 27 44.14 58.23 -27.57
CA LYS A 27 44.39 57.11 -26.69
C LYS A 27 43.12 56.57 -26.08
N SER A 28 42.19 57.42 -25.59
CA SER A 28 40.92 57.03 -25.03
C SER A 28 40.03 56.32 -26.06
N ASP A 29 39.98 56.84 -27.29
CA ASP A 29 39.21 56.22 -28.38
C ASP A 29 39.82 54.88 -28.82
N ALA A 30 41.15 54.77 -28.88
CA ALA A 30 41.81 53.53 -29.14
C ALA A 30 41.58 52.50 -28.05
N ASP A 31 41.67 52.88 -26.76
CA ASP A 31 41.37 52.00 -25.63
C ASP A 31 39.93 51.48 -25.64
N LYS A 32 38.99 52.37 -26.03
CA LYS A 32 37.57 52.02 -26.20
C LYS A 32 37.40 51.02 -27.36
N GLU A 33 37.98 51.29 -28.50
CA GLU A 33 37.92 50.40 -29.67
C GLU A 33 38.54 49.04 -29.36
N ILE A 34 39.68 49.00 -28.65
CA ILE A 34 40.30 47.76 -28.21
C ILE A 34 39.36 46.99 -27.27
N LYS A 35 38.71 47.68 -26.34
CA LYS A 35 37.76 47.06 -25.41
C LYS A 35 36.56 46.49 -26.16
N ASP A 36 36.03 47.21 -27.11
CA ASP A 36 34.89 46.79 -27.92
C ASP A 36 35.26 45.57 -28.80
N ARG A 37 36.44 45.64 -29.45
CA ARG A 37 36.95 44.50 -30.22
C ARG A 37 37.21 43.26 -29.35
N ARG A 38 37.75 43.42 -28.15
CA ARG A 38 37.93 42.30 -27.22
C ARG A 38 36.60 41.68 -26.81
N ALA A 39 35.58 42.52 -26.53
CA ALA A 39 34.24 42.04 -26.20
C ALA A 39 33.57 41.30 -27.38
N GLU A 40 33.83 41.77 -28.60
CA GLU A 40 33.32 41.09 -29.81
C GLU A 40 34.03 39.74 -30.05
N ILE A 41 35.35 39.70 -29.88
CA ILE A 41 36.15 38.46 -29.98
C ILE A 41 35.63 37.44 -28.95
N THR A 42 35.44 37.86 -27.70
CA THR A 42 34.95 36.95 -26.63
C THR A 42 33.54 36.44 -26.95
N ARG A 43 32.70 37.26 -27.61
CA ARG A 43 31.36 36.80 -28.09
C ARG A 43 31.50 35.79 -29.22
N GLN A 44 32.44 36.03 -30.14
CA GLN A 44 32.66 35.10 -31.25
C GLN A 44 33.25 33.80 -30.78
N GLU A 45 34.21 33.84 -29.85
CA GLU A 45 34.77 32.64 -29.19
C GLU A 45 33.67 31.80 -28.54
N ARG A 46 32.83 32.39 -27.67
CA ARG A 46 31.70 31.68 -27.05
C ARG A 46 30.73 31.07 -28.08
N ARG A 47 30.53 31.76 -29.20
CA ARG A 47 29.65 31.25 -30.27
C ARG A 47 30.30 30.12 -31.05
N ILE A 48 31.63 30.14 -31.16
CA ILE A 48 32.41 29.04 -31.76
C ILE A 48 32.37 27.82 -30.81
N ASP A 49 32.66 28.00 -29.52
CA ASP A 49 32.59 26.95 -28.52
C ASP A 49 31.20 26.25 -28.47
N GLN A 50 30.12 27.05 -28.51
CA GLN A 50 28.76 26.52 -28.60
C GLN A 50 28.49 25.73 -29.87
N LYS A 51 29.05 26.18 -31.00
CA LYS A 51 28.92 25.42 -32.25
C LYS A 51 29.75 24.17 -32.28
N GLU A 52 30.95 24.18 -31.70
CA GLU A 52 31.81 22.99 -31.55
C GLU A 52 31.11 21.96 -30.67
N GLU A 53 30.58 22.37 -29.49
CA GLU A 53 29.81 21.46 -28.63
C GLU A 53 28.56 20.88 -29.32
N ALA A 54 27.88 21.70 -30.11
CA ALA A 54 26.71 21.23 -30.88
C ALA A 54 27.11 20.28 -32.03
N LEU A 55 28.26 20.54 -32.68
CA LEU A 55 28.83 19.66 -33.69
C LEU A 55 29.26 18.32 -33.09
N ASP A 56 29.97 18.35 -31.98
CA ASP A 56 30.40 17.13 -31.28
C ASP A 56 29.21 16.24 -30.87
N LYS A 57 28.17 16.87 -30.31
CA LYS A 57 26.92 16.15 -30.00
C LYS A 57 26.27 15.55 -31.25
N ARG A 58 26.31 16.28 -32.36
CA ARG A 58 25.71 15.81 -33.63
C ARG A 58 26.55 14.68 -34.24
N THR A 59 27.87 14.79 -34.17
CA THR A 59 28.80 13.75 -34.63
C THR A 59 28.61 12.48 -33.83
N ALA A 60 28.57 12.57 -32.47
CA ALA A 60 28.29 11.42 -31.61
C ALA A 60 26.91 10.78 -31.88
N GLN A 61 25.90 11.60 -32.23
CA GLN A 61 24.59 11.05 -32.64
C GLN A 61 24.64 10.36 -34.00
N MET A 62 25.40 10.89 -34.93
CA MET A 62 25.57 10.29 -36.25
C MET A 62 26.31 8.95 -36.16
N GLU A 63 27.39 8.91 -35.39
CA GLU A 63 28.15 7.67 -35.14
C GLU A 63 27.26 6.57 -34.52
N ARG A 64 26.45 6.93 -33.53
CA ARG A 64 25.47 5.96 -32.95
C ARG A 64 24.45 5.48 -33.96
N LYS A 65 23.96 6.37 -34.81
CA LYS A 65 23.01 5.99 -35.86
C LYS A 65 23.66 5.11 -36.92
N GLU A 66 24.89 5.38 -37.24
CA GLU A 66 25.65 4.57 -38.20
C GLU A 66 25.91 3.18 -37.67
N GLU A 67 26.28 3.07 -36.39
CA GLU A 67 26.43 1.79 -35.71
C GLU A 67 25.08 0.99 -35.62
N ASP A 68 23.99 1.69 -35.29
CA ASP A 68 22.65 1.08 -35.28
C ASP A 68 22.21 0.62 -36.69
N LEU A 69 22.51 1.43 -37.72
CA LEU A 69 22.22 1.06 -39.10
C LEU A 69 23.04 -0.15 -39.56
N LYS A 70 24.33 -0.17 -39.19
CA LYS A 70 25.21 -1.31 -39.47
C LYS A 70 24.69 -2.58 -38.80
N ARG A 71 24.31 -2.51 -37.51
CA ARG A 71 23.74 -3.64 -36.78
C ARG A 71 22.43 -4.12 -37.39
N ARG A 72 21.56 -3.18 -37.85
CA ARG A 72 20.32 -3.55 -38.55
C ARG A 72 20.60 -4.19 -39.93
N SER A 73 21.60 -3.68 -40.64
CA SER A 73 22.01 -4.28 -41.94
C SER A 73 22.49 -5.71 -41.75
N GLU A 74 23.38 -5.94 -40.76
CA GLU A 74 23.86 -7.31 -40.44
C GLU A 74 22.70 -8.25 -40.03
N THR A 75 21.71 -7.72 -39.29
CA THR A 75 20.52 -8.49 -38.89
C THR A 75 19.63 -8.82 -40.08
N VAL A 76 19.49 -7.91 -41.05
CA VAL A 76 18.72 -8.12 -42.27
C VAL A 76 19.42 -9.13 -43.18
N GLU A 77 20.74 -9.03 -43.34
CA GLU A 77 21.52 -9.98 -44.08
C GLU A 77 21.39 -11.41 -43.52
N ALA A 78 21.55 -11.53 -42.17
CA ALA A 78 21.37 -12.83 -41.51
C ALA A 78 19.96 -13.42 -41.73
N ARG A 79 18.93 -12.57 -41.70
CA ARG A 79 17.55 -13.02 -41.99
C ARG A 79 17.31 -13.37 -43.45
N LEU A 80 18.00 -12.70 -44.37
CA LEU A 80 17.93 -13.05 -45.79
C LEU A 80 18.55 -14.41 -46.04
N ASP A 81 19.71 -14.68 -45.41
CA ASP A 81 20.36 -16.00 -45.54
C ASP A 81 19.49 -17.10 -44.92
N GLU A 82 18.85 -16.86 -43.75
CA GLU A 82 17.91 -17.81 -43.18
C GLU A 82 16.71 -18.08 -44.11
N LEU A 83 16.18 -17.02 -44.76
CA LEU A 83 15.09 -17.13 -45.73
C LEU A 83 15.48 -17.90 -46.97
N GLU A 84 16.71 -17.73 -47.51
CA GLU A 84 17.24 -18.49 -48.60
C GLU A 84 17.39 -19.98 -48.26
N GLN A 85 17.95 -20.27 -47.08
CA GLN A 85 18.05 -21.65 -46.58
C GLN A 85 16.66 -22.30 -46.41
N LEU A 86 15.69 -21.53 -45.88
CA LEU A 86 14.31 -22.02 -45.74
C LEU A 86 13.67 -22.31 -47.11
N LYS A 87 13.89 -21.45 -48.10
CA LYS A 87 13.43 -21.68 -49.47
C LYS A 87 14.07 -22.93 -50.08
N LEU A 88 15.37 -23.11 -49.90
CA LEU A 88 16.09 -24.31 -50.36
C LEU A 88 15.50 -25.57 -49.73
N ARG A 89 15.32 -25.60 -48.43
CA ARG A 89 14.69 -26.73 -47.71
C ARG A 89 13.26 -26.99 -48.14
N GLN A 90 12.48 -25.94 -48.44
CA GLN A 90 11.12 -26.08 -48.96
C GLN A 90 11.13 -26.65 -50.38
N THR A 91 12.07 -26.21 -51.23
CA THR A 91 12.22 -26.72 -52.59
C THR A 91 12.64 -28.21 -52.57
N GLU A 92 13.60 -28.58 -51.71
CA GLU A 92 14.00 -29.98 -51.51
C GLU A 92 12.84 -30.86 -51.03
N LYS A 93 12.04 -30.34 -50.08
CA LYS A 93 10.81 -31.03 -49.63
C LYS A 93 9.78 -31.16 -50.73
N LEU A 94 9.57 -30.14 -51.55
CA LEU A 94 8.67 -30.17 -52.69
C LEU A 94 9.17 -31.16 -53.76
N GLU A 95 10.46 -31.24 -54.01
CA GLU A 95 11.06 -32.25 -54.92
C GLU A 95 10.88 -33.65 -54.34
N THR A 96 11.07 -33.83 -53.03
CA THR A 96 10.81 -35.10 -52.34
C THR A 96 9.33 -35.50 -52.42
N ILE A 97 8.42 -34.54 -52.26
CA ILE A 97 6.96 -34.73 -52.35
C ILE A 97 6.55 -35.01 -53.79
N ALA A 98 7.16 -34.36 -54.81
CA ALA A 98 6.89 -34.61 -56.19
C ALA A 98 7.31 -36.01 -56.62
N ALA A 99 8.25 -36.68 -55.94
CA ALA A 99 8.64 -38.08 -56.13
C ALA A 99 7.78 -39.08 -55.31
N MET A 100 6.88 -38.55 -54.41
CA MET A 100 5.96 -39.35 -53.59
C MET A 100 4.64 -39.62 -54.29
N SER A 101 3.94 -40.67 -53.83
CA SER A 101 2.57 -40.92 -54.31
C SER A 101 1.64 -39.79 -53.94
N LYS A 102 0.56 -39.59 -54.67
CA LYS A 102 -0.41 -38.52 -54.40
C LYS A 102 -1.02 -38.63 -53.01
N GLU A 103 -1.16 -39.85 -52.49
CA GLU A 103 -1.64 -40.13 -51.12
C GLU A 103 -0.61 -39.77 -50.06
N ASP A 104 0.67 -40.09 -50.30
CA ASP A 104 1.76 -39.76 -49.34
C ASP A 104 1.98 -38.25 -49.25
N ALA A 105 1.97 -37.54 -50.37
CA ALA A 105 2.08 -36.10 -50.44
C ALA A 105 0.93 -35.40 -49.67
N ARG A 106 -0.29 -35.93 -49.81
CA ARG A 106 -1.46 -35.46 -49.07
C ARG A 106 -1.33 -35.70 -47.56
N ALA A 107 -0.82 -36.88 -47.16
CA ALA A 107 -0.62 -37.20 -45.73
C ALA A 107 0.42 -36.29 -45.06
N VAL A 108 1.53 -36.00 -45.76
CA VAL A 108 2.57 -35.09 -45.28
C VAL A 108 2.04 -33.66 -45.12
N LEU A 109 1.30 -33.17 -46.13
CA LEU A 109 0.69 -31.84 -46.06
C LEU A 109 -0.36 -31.72 -44.93
N LEU A 110 -1.22 -32.75 -44.80
CA LEU A 110 -2.22 -32.77 -43.72
C LEU A 110 -1.56 -32.80 -42.35
N LYS A 111 -0.48 -33.56 -42.17
CA LYS A 111 0.26 -33.59 -40.91
C LYS A 111 0.92 -32.25 -40.61
N GLN A 112 1.51 -31.60 -41.60
CA GLN A 112 2.13 -30.28 -41.40
C GLN A 112 1.10 -29.21 -41.02
N VAL A 113 -0.05 -29.21 -41.68
CA VAL A 113 -1.17 -28.31 -41.37
C VAL A 113 -1.73 -28.61 -39.99
N ASP A 114 -1.82 -29.86 -39.56
CA ASP A 114 -2.33 -30.23 -38.24
C ASP A 114 -1.36 -29.80 -37.13
N ASP A 115 -0.06 -29.95 -37.37
CA ASP A 115 0.99 -29.47 -36.44
C ASP A 115 0.97 -27.93 -36.31
N GLU A 116 0.84 -27.20 -37.42
CA GLU A 116 0.72 -25.72 -37.40
C GLU A 116 -0.57 -25.26 -36.73
N LEU A 117 -1.71 -25.90 -37.06
CA LEU A 117 -3.00 -25.60 -36.43
C LEU A 117 -2.99 -25.89 -34.91
N THR A 118 -2.32 -26.97 -34.52
CA THR A 118 -2.21 -27.34 -33.09
C THR A 118 -1.42 -26.30 -32.33
N HIS A 119 -0.32 -25.81 -32.91
CA HIS A 119 0.48 -24.72 -32.29
C HIS A 119 -0.31 -23.41 -32.24
N GLU A 120 -0.98 -23.03 -33.34
CA GLU A 120 -1.78 -21.79 -33.36
C GLU A 120 -2.96 -21.87 -32.39
N LYS A 121 -3.64 -23.00 -32.30
CA LYS A 121 -4.71 -23.22 -31.30
C LYS A 121 -4.17 -23.11 -29.87
N ALA A 122 -3.01 -23.73 -29.58
CA ALA A 122 -2.38 -23.67 -28.28
C ALA A 122 -2.02 -22.21 -27.88
N MET A 123 -1.45 -21.45 -28.82
CA MET A 123 -1.16 -20.01 -28.61
C MET A 123 -2.43 -19.18 -28.36
N LYS A 124 -3.48 -19.40 -29.17
CA LYS A 124 -4.76 -18.71 -28.99
C LYS A 124 -5.43 -19.06 -27.65
N ILE A 125 -5.42 -20.34 -27.26
CA ILE A 125 -5.97 -20.81 -25.99
C ILE A 125 -5.19 -20.18 -24.82
N SER A 126 -3.87 -20.19 -24.88
CA SER A 126 -3.02 -19.58 -23.83
C SER A 126 -3.27 -18.08 -23.71
N ALA A 127 -3.33 -17.35 -24.82
CA ALA A 127 -3.65 -15.92 -24.83
C ALA A 127 -5.06 -15.65 -24.30
N TYR A 128 -6.04 -16.46 -24.67
CA TYR A 128 -7.41 -16.35 -24.17
C TYR A 128 -7.49 -16.63 -22.67
N GLN A 129 -6.80 -17.66 -22.18
CA GLN A 129 -6.77 -17.98 -20.75
C GLN A 129 -6.12 -16.87 -19.93
N ALA A 130 -5.04 -16.24 -20.42
CA ALA A 130 -4.41 -15.10 -19.76
C ALA A 130 -5.37 -13.90 -19.68
N ASN A 131 -5.98 -13.52 -20.80
CA ASN A 131 -6.94 -12.43 -20.84
C ASN A 131 -8.17 -12.69 -19.95
N MET A 132 -8.72 -13.92 -19.99
CA MET A 132 -9.84 -14.32 -19.15
C MET A 132 -9.52 -14.20 -17.67
N LYS A 133 -8.31 -14.57 -17.26
CA LYS A 133 -7.88 -14.43 -15.86
C LYS A 133 -7.87 -12.97 -15.44
N ASP A 134 -7.27 -12.09 -16.24
CA ASP A 134 -7.19 -10.65 -15.95
C ASP A 134 -8.59 -9.99 -15.94
N GLU A 135 -9.47 -10.37 -16.87
CA GLU A 135 -10.85 -9.91 -16.90
C GLU A 135 -11.65 -10.38 -15.67
N CYS A 136 -11.50 -11.66 -15.29
CA CYS A 136 -12.12 -12.21 -14.09
C CYS A 136 -11.64 -11.51 -12.81
N ASP A 137 -10.33 -11.26 -12.68
CA ASP A 137 -9.77 -10.58 -11.53
C ASP A 137 -10.26 -9.12 -11.44
N ASN A 138 -10.37 -8.43 -12.58
CA ASN A 138 -10.89 -7.07 -12.64
C ASN A 138 -12.39 -7.02 -12.30
N LEU A 139 -13.18 -7.92 -12.87
CA LEU A 139 -14.62 -8.03 -12.57
C LEU A 139 -14.86 -8.39 -11.10
N ALA A 140 -14.06 -9.31 -10.55
CA ALA A 140 -14.16 -9.66 -9.14
C ALA A 140 -13.86 -8.47 -8.22
N ARG A 141 -12.82 -7.68 -8.51
CA ARG A 141 -12.52 -6.45 -7.75
C ARG A 141 -13.64 -5.42 -7.84
N GLU A 142 -14.22 -5.25 -9.03
CA GLU A 142 -15.33 -4.33 -9.23
C GLU A 142 -16.57 -4.77 -8.44
N LEU A 143 -16.95 -6.06 -8.51
CA LEU A 143 -18.08 -6.62 -7.77
C LEU A 143 -17.87 -6.53 -6.25
N ILE A 144 -16.65 -6.82 -5.76
CA ILE A 144 -16.30 -6.66 -4.36
C ILE A 144 -16.41 -5.20 -3.95
N GLY A 145 -15.89 -4.27 -4.75
CA GLY A 145 -16.00 -2.83 -4.50
C GLY A 145 -17.45 -2.36 -4.41
N GLN A 146 -18.30 -2.81 -5.32
CA GLN A 146 -19.73 -2.50 -5.32
C GLN A 146 -20.45 -3.13 -4.12
N ALA A 147 -20.10 -4.37 -3.75
CA ALA A 147 -20.67 -5.04 -2.59
C ALA A 147 -20.28 -4.32 -1.29
N ILE A 148 -19.00 -3.96 -1.14
CA ILE A 148 -18.51 -3.18 0.01
C ILE A 148 -19.24 -1.83 0.09
N ALA A 149 -19.33 -1.08 -1.02
CA ALA A 149 -20.00 0.22 -1.04
C ALA A 149 -21.48 0.12 -0.62
N ARG A 150 -22.14 -0.99 -0.97
CA ARG A 150 -23.56 -1.23 -0.64
C ARG A 150 -23.77 -1.69 0.80
N CYS A 151 -22.90 -2.54 1.31
CA CYS A 151 -23.04 -3.18 2.62
C CYS A 151 -22.23 -2.52 3.74
N ALA A 152 -21.32 -1.58 3.42
CA ALA A 152 -20.40 -1.00 4.40
C ALA A 152 -21.13 -0.27 5.54
N ALA A 153 -22.19 0.49 5.23
CA ALA A 153 -22.94 1.22 6.24
C ALA A 153 -23.64 0.27 7.21
N ASP A 154 -24.31 -0.76 6.69
CA ASP A 154 -25.02 -1.75 7.50
C ASP A 154 -24.05 -2.61 8.33
N ALA A 155 -22.98 -3.10 7.72
CA ALA A 155 -21.94 -3.87 8.41
C ALA A 155 -21.23 -3.06 9.49
N THR A 156 -20.97 -1.77 9.25
CA THR A 156 -20.37 -0.89 10.27
C THR A 156 -21.34 -0.67 11.41
N SER A 157 -22.62 -0.42 11.11
CA SER A 157 -23.66 -0.26 12.11
C SER A 157 -23.79 -1.50 13.01
N GLU A 158 -23.88 -2.71 12.43
CA GLU A 158 -23.92 -3.95 13.22
C GLU A 158 -22.67 -4.15 14.07
N ALA A 159 -21.50 -3.80 13.55
CA ALA A 159 -20.23 -4.00 14.25
C ALA A 159 -19.98 -2.99 15.38
N THR A 160 -20.48 -1.74 15.26
CA THR A 160 -20.15 -0.64 16.18
C THR A 160 -21.27 -0.27 17.15
N VAL A 161 -22.46 -0.77 16.94
CA VAL A 161 -23.67 -0.40 17.70
C VAL A 161 -24.19 -1.58 18.50
N SER A 162 -24.70 -1.30 19.69
CA SER A 162 -25.48 -2.26 20.50
C SER A 162 -26.73 -1.57 21.03
N VAL A 163 -27.87 -2.23 20.89
CA VAL A 163 -29.14 -1.72 21.36
C VAL A 163 -29.47 -2.34 22.71
N VAL A 164 -29.82 -1.50 23.68
CA VAL A 164 -30.27 -1.92 25.02
C VAL A 164 -31.76 -1.62 25.15
N PRO A 165 -32.60 -2.67 25.36
CA PRO A 165 -34.01 -2.46 25.53
C PRO A 165 -34.31 -1.82 26.88
N LEU A 166 -35.31 -0.92 26.89
CA LEU A 166 -35.83 -0.27 28.08
C LEU A 166 -37.20 -0.81 28.44
N PRO A 167 -37.51 -0.93 29.73
CA PRO A 167 -38.86 -1.34 30.17
C PRO A 167 -39.96 -0.29 29.91
N SER A 168 -39.57 0.97 29.74
CA SER A 168 -40.46 2.06 29.34
C SER A 168 -39.67 3.27 28.84
N ASP A 169 -40.30 4.14 28.02
CA ASP A 169 -39.66 5.37 27.53
C ASP A 169 -39.36 6.40 28.65
N GLU A 170 -40.05 6.31 29.79
CA GLU A 170 -39.74 7.15 30.96
C GLU A 170 -38.31 6.95 31.47
N MET A 171 -37.74 5.76 31.25
CA MET A 171 -36.37 5.46 31.63
C MET A 171 -35.34 6.30 30.86
N LYS A 172 -35.67 6.73 29.62
CA LYS A 172 -34.79 7.62 28.83
C LYS A 172 -34.52 8.91 29.60
N GLY A 173 -35.55 9.55 30.13
CA GLY A 173 -35.42 10.78 30.92
C GLY A 173 -34.55 10.60 32.18
N ARG A 174 -34.64 9.42 32.83
CA ARG A 174 -33.82 9.08 34.02
C ARG A 174 -32.38 8.83 33.66
N ILE A 175 -32.14 8.18 32.53
CA ILE A 175 -30.78 7.92 32.02
C ILE A 175 -30.11 9.21 31.57
N ILE A 176 -30.84 10.12 30.91
CA ILE A 176 -30.33 11.45 30.56
C ILE A 176 -30.04 12.25 31.85
N GLY A 177 -30.94 12.27 32.79
CA GLY A 177 -30.87 13.02 34.02
C GLY A 177 -30.96 14.54 33.81
N ARG A 178 -31.03 15.32 34.90
CA ARG A 178 -31.08 16.78 34.83
C ARG A 178 -29.92 17.33 34.05
N GLU A 179 -30.20 18.13 33.01
CA GLU A 179 -29.18 18.76 32.17
C GLU A 179 -28.19 17.78 31.53
N GLY A 180 -28.58 16.52 31.34
CA GLY A 180 -27.72 15.50 30.76
C GLY A 180 -26.60 14.99 31.69
N ARG A 181 -26.73 15.17 32.99
CA ARG A 181 -25.68 14.84 33.98
C ARG A 181 -25.37 13.34 34.02
N ASN A 182 -26.40 12.48 33.93
CA ASN A 182 -26.23 11.04 34.05
C ASN A 182 -25.66 10.44 32.75
N ILE A 183 -26.13 10.90 31.61
CA ILE A 183 -25.61 10.44 30.31
C ILE A 183 -24.14 10.80 30.15
N ARG A 184 -23.73 12.04 30.47
CA ARG A 184 -22.32 12.43 30.44
C ARG A 184 -21.46 11.61 31.40
N ALA A 185 -21.96 11.30 32.60
CA ALA A 185 -21.24 10.44 33.54
C ALA A 185 -21.05 9.05 32.99
N LEU A 186 -22.06 8.47 32.32
CA LEU A 186 -21.99 7.15 31.71
C LEU A 186 -21.02 7.15 30.51
N GLU A 187 -21.11 8.13 29.61
CA GLU A 187 -20.20 8.29 28.46
C GLU A 187 -18.75 8.47 28.92
N THR A 188 -18.52 9.32 29.92
CA THR A 188 -17.18 9.54 30.49
C THR A 188 -16.62 8.27 31.15
N ALA A 189 -17.42 7.54 31.90
CA ALA A 189 -16.99 6.34 32.62
C ALA A 189 -16.73 5.15 31.69
N THR A 190 -17.52 5.02 30.62
CA THR A 190 -17.44 3.88 29.67
C THR A 190 -16.55 4.17 28.47
N GLY A 191 -16.48 5.43 28.02
CA GLY A 191 -15.88 5.83 26.75
C GLY A 191 -16.71 5.38 25.54
N CYS A 192 -18.05 5.25 25.70
CA CYS A 192 -19.00 4.94 24.66
C CYS A 192 -20.01 6.06 24.51
N ASP A 193 -20.43 6.37 23.30
CA ASP A 193 -21.48 7.34 23.03
C ASP A 193 -22.86 6.69 23.23
N LEU A 194 -23.76 7.40 23.89
CA LEU A 194 -25.13 6.98 24.08
C LEU A 194 -26.05 7.80 23.17
N ILE A 195 -26.64 7.12 22.21
CA ILE A 195 -27.61 7.71 21.27
C ILE A 195 -29.00 7.42 21.78
N ILE A 196 -29.70 8.48 22.16
CA ILE A 196 -31.11 8.43 22.62
C ILE A 196 -31.92 9.18 21.58
N ASP A 197 -32.58 8.41 20.74
CA ASP A 197 -33.44 8.87 19.65
C ASP A 197 -34.92 8.58 19.93
N ASP A 198 -35.76 8.80 18.94
CA ASP A 198 -37.22 8.54 19.02
C ASP A 198 -37.57 7.05 18.92
N THR A 199 -36.60 6.13 18.81
CA THR A 199 -36.86 4.69 18.79
C THR A 199 -37.50 4.29 20.12
N PRO A 200 -38.71 3.70 20.12
CA PRO A 200 -39.40 3.39 21.34
C PRO A 200 -38.65 2.32 22.16
N GLU A 201 -38.61 2.53 23.48
CA GLU A 201 -38.11 1.56 24.46
C GLU A 201 -36.70 1.03 24.18
N ALA A 202 -35.81 1.85 23.59
CA ALA A 202 -34.45 1.47 23.27
C ALA A 202 -33.46 2.62 23.45
N ILE A 203 -32.24 2.26 23.77
CA ILE A 203 -31.04 3.13 23.73
C ILE A 203 -29.96 2.46 22.93
N THR A 204 -29.33 3.21 22.07
CA THR A 204 -28.26 2.74 21.22
C THR A 204 -26.91 3.15 21.81
N LEU A 205 -26.01 2.18 22.02
CA LEU A 205 -24.62 2.36 22.44
C LEU A 205 -23.72 2.30 21.21
N SER A 206 -22.89 3.30 21.01
CA SER A 206 -21.94 3.36 19.89
C SER A 206 -20.52 3.41 20.40
N SER A 207 -19.67 2.51 19.93
CA SER A 207 -18.24 2.52 20.17
C SER A 207 -17.54 1.54 19.22
N PHE A 208 -16.36 1.92 18.72
CA PHE A 208 -15.51 1.00 17.97
C PHE A 208 -14.92 -0.13 18.84
N ASP A 209 -14.69 0.14 20.12
CA ASP A 209 -14.20 -0.87 21.07
C ASP A 209 -15.37 -1.71 21.61
N GLN A 210 -15.48 -2.94 21.14
CA GLN A 210 -16.52 -3.88 21.57
C GLN A 210 -16.44 -4.17 23.07
N THR A 211 -15.26 -4.13 23.67
CA THR A 211 -15.08 -4.37 25.11
C THR A 211 -15.70 -3.25 25.94
N ARG A 212 -15.47 -1.98 25.53
CA ARG A 212 -16.10 -0.80 26.17
C ARG A 212 -17.60 -0.82 26.01
N ARG A 213 -18.07 -1.17 24.81
CA ARG A 213 -19.49 -1.26 24.48
C ARG A 213 -20.21 -2.33 25.33
N GLU A 214 -19.55 -3.47 25.52
CA GLU A 214 -20.08 -4.54 26.38
C GLU A 214 -20.14 -4.11 27.86
N VAL A 215 -19.11 -3.41 28.37
CA VAL A 215 -19.14 -2.82 29.72
C VAL A 215 -20.30 -1.83 29.84
N ALA A 216 -20.49 -0.95 28.84
CA ALA A 216 -21.57 0.03 28.83
C ALA A 216 -22.93 -0.64 28.81
N ARG A 217 -23.12 -1.71 28.01
CA ARG A 217 -24.36 -2.49 27.94
C ARG A 217 -24.67 -3.13 29.30
N MET A 218 -23.71 -3.84 29.88
CA MET A 218 -23.87 -4.48 31.20
C MET A 218 -24.17 -3.47 32.30
N ALA A 219 -23.51 -2.32 32.29
CA ALA A 219 -23.73 -1.27 33.27
C ALA A 219 -25.11 -0.66 33.12
N LEU A 220 -25.54 -0.36 31.89
CA LEU A 220 -26.86 0.21 31.61
C LEU A 220 -27.98 -0.73 32.01
N GLU A 221 -27.91 -2.02 31.64
CA GLU A 221 -28.88 -3.04 32.05
C GLU A 221 -29.04 -3.13 33.58
N ARG A 222 -27.94 -3.09 34.32
CA ARG A 222 -27.95 -3.09 35.80
C ARG A 222 -28.54 -1.83 36.40
N LEU A 223 -28.20 -0.67 35.85
CA LEU A 223 -28.74 0.61 36.30
C LEU A 223 -30.23 0.69 36.05
N ILE A 224 -30.72 0.13 34.93
CA ILE A 224 -32.13 0.02 34.60
C ILE A 224 -32.84 -0.91 35.63
N ALA A 225 -32.26 -2.08 35.89
CA ALA A 225 -32.84 -3.05 36.84
C ALA A 225 -32.81 -2.53 38.28
N ASP A 226 -31.76 -1.83 38.72
CA ASP A 226 -31.68 -1.21 40.06
C ASP A 226 -32.57 0.03 40.20
N GLY A 227 -32.85 0.71 39.10
CA GLY A 227 -33.64 1.93 39.09
C GLY A 227 -32.99 3.16 39.68
N ARG A 228 -31.78 3.08 40.23
CA ARG A 228 -31.06 4.20 40.86
C ARG A 228 -29.96 4.71 39.92
N ILE A 229 -30.30 5.76 39.16
CA ILE A 229 -29.42 6.31 38.14
C ILE A 229 -28.95 7.69 38.60
N HIS A 230 -27.71 7.76 39.09
CA HIS A 230 -27.01 9.02 39.45
C HIS A 230 -25.48 8.82 39.26
N PRO A 231 -24.70 9.89 39.06
CA PRO A 231 -23.29 9.77 38.64
C PRO A 231 -22.44 8.83 39.50
N ALA A 232 -22.45 8.95 40.81
CA ALA A 232 -21.67 8.08 41.69
C ALA A 232 -22.04 6.59 41.55
N ARG A 233 -23.35 6.29 41.35
CA ARG A 233 -23.80 4.92 41.15
C ARG A 233 -23.43 4.39 39.76
N ILE A 234 -23.39 5.28 38.78
CA ILE A 234 -22.95 4.98 37.42
C ILE A 234 -21.48 4.53 37.45
N GLU A 235 -20.60 5.33 38.03
CA GLU A 235 -19.18 5.04 38.14
C GLU A 235 -18.93 3.72 38.87
N GLU A 236 -19.57 3.52 40.05
CA GLU A 236 -19.48 2.27 40.81
C GLU A 236 -19.92 1.05 39.98
N THR A 237 -21.03 1.17 39.24
CA THR A 237 -21.59 0.07 38.45
C THR A 237 -20.70 -0.24 37.24
N VAL A 238 -20.18 0.78 36.56
CA VAL A 238 -19.25 0.62 35.44
C VAL A 238 -17.96 -0.09 35.89
N ASP A 239 -17.37 0.33 37.02
CA ASP A 239 -16.18 -0.32 37.57
C ASP A 239 -16.41 -1.78 37.97
N LYS A 240 -17.60 -2.08 38.47
CA LYS A 240 -17.99 -3.45 38.79
C LYS A 240 -18.15 -4.28 37.51
N CYS A 241 -18.82 -3.76 36.50
CA CYS A 241 -18.99 -4.44 35.21
C CYS A 241 -17.66 -4.66 34.51
N ARG A 242 -16.73 -3.70 34.58
CA ARG A 242 -15.38 -3.84 34.02
C ARG A 242 -14.63 -5.02 34.65
N ARG A 243 -14.65 -5.11 35.97
CA ARG A 243 -14.03 -6.25 36.70
C ARG A 243 -14.69 -7.58 36.37
N GLU A 244 -16.00 -7.62 36.25
CA GLU A 244 -16.72 -8.84 35.90
C GLU A 244 -16.43 -9.29 34.45
N LEU A 245 -16.37 -8.34 33.51
CA LEU A 245 -15.98 -8.63 32.14
C LEU A 245 -14.56 -9.20 32.03
N GLU A 246 -13.62 -8.66 32.83
CA GLU A 246 -12.26 -9.24 32.93
C GLU A 246 -12.25 -10.70 33.41
N ILE A 247 -13.10 -11.01 34.38
CA ILE A 247 -13.26 -12.40 34.87
C ILE A 247 -13.88 -13.28 33.77
N GLN A 248 -14.87 -12.76 33.03
CA GLN A 248 -15.47 -13.49 31.89
C GLN A 248 -14.46 -13.73 30.78
N MET A 249 -13.65 -12.72 30.40
CA MET A 249 -12.58 -12.87 29.42
C MET A 249 -11.60 -13.99 29.82
N LYS A 250 -11.17 -14.00 31.08
CA LYS A 250 -10.30 -15.05 31.58
C LYS A 250 -10.95 -16.44 31.47
N ARG A 251 -12.22 -16.56 31.85
CA ARG A 251 -12.97 -17.86 31.76
C ARG A 251 -13.10 -18.34 30.32
N GLU A 252 -13.37 -17.44 29.35
CA GLU A 252 -13.46 -17.82 27.95
C GLU A 252 -12.08 -18.23 27.40
N GLY A 253 -11.02 -17.57 27.83
CA GLY A 253 -9.66 -17.98 27.49
C GLY A 253 -9.30 -19.36 28.07
N ASP A 254 -9.59 -19.58 29.35
CA ASP A 254 -9.37 -20.88 30.01
C ASP A 254 -10.16 -21.99 29.29
N LYS A 255 -11.42 -21.73 28.93
CA LYS A 255 -12.24 -22.65 28.16
C LYS A 255 -11.63 -23.01 26.80
N ALA A 256 -11.18 -22.01 26.05
CA ALA A 256 -10.56 -22.21 24.74
C ALA A 256 -9.27 -23.07 24.82
N VAL A 257 -8.43 -22.77 25.80
CA VAL A 257 -7.20 -23.51 26.06
C VAL A 257 -7.48 -24.98 26.47
N MET A 258 -8.49 -25.17 27.32
CA MET A 258 -8.91 -26.50 27.77
C MET A 258 -9.50 -27.34 26.62
N GLU A 259 -10.33 -26.73 25.77
CA GLU A 259 -10.95 -27.39 24.62
C GLU A 259 -9.93 -27.91 23.62
N LEU A 260 -8.86 -27.15 23.36
CA LEU A 260 -7.76 -27.55 22.47
C LEU A 260 -6.73 -28.50 23.14
N GLY A 261 -6.83 -28.69 24.45
CA GLY A 261 -5.86 -29.48 25.23
C GLY A 261 -4.48 -28.83 25.28
N ILE A 262 -4.40 -27.52 25.20
CA ILE A 262 -3.13 -26.76 25.24
C ILE A 262 -2.78 -26.52 26.72
N HIS A 263 -1.55 -26.85 27.10
CA HIS A 263 -1.07 -26.65 28.46
C HIS A 263 0.05 -25.60 28.50
N SER A 264 0.28 -25.03 29.68
CA SER A 264 1.44 -24.15 29.95
C SER A 264 1.41 -22.81 29.19
N LEU A 265 0.23 -22.20 29.01
CA LEU A 265 0.13 -20.82 28.57
C LEU A 265 0.19 -19.85 29.76
N HIS A 266 0.87 -18.72 29.58
CA HIS A 266 0.90 -17.67 30.59
C HIS A 266 -0.51 -17.10 30.85
N PRO A 267 -0.92 -16.84 32.13
CA PRO A 267 -2.27 -16.35 32.45
C PRO A 267 -2.69 -15.11 31.70
N ASP A 268 -1.75 -14.19 31.40
CA ASP A 268 -2.04 -13.00 30.62
C ASP A 268 -2.35 -13.32 29.16
N LEU A 269 -1.68 -14.32 28.56
CA LEU A 269 -2.04 -14.81 27.21
C LEU A 269 -3.44 -15.40 27.19
N VAL A 270 -3.79 -16.19 28.21
CA VAL A 270 -5.14 -16.75 28.35
C VAL A 270 -6.19 -15.65 28.44
N LYS A 271 -5.90 -14.55 29.18
CA LYS A 271 -6.78 -13.38 29.24
C LYS A 271 -6.93 -12.71 27.88
N LEU A 272 -5.84 -12.57 27.12
CA LEU A 272 -5.86 -12.01 25.78
C LEU A 272 -6.63 -12.89 24.78
N ILE A 273 -6.49 -14.22 24.86
CA ILE A 273 -7.29 -15.16 24.08
C ILE A 273 -8.78 -14.94 24.38
N GLY A 274 -9.16 -14.84 25.64
CA GLY A 274 -10.54 -14.59 26.03
C GLY A 274 -11.08 -13.24 25.54
N ARG A 275 -10.22 -12.23 25.46
CA ARG A 275 -10.57 -10.91 24.89
C ARG A 275 -10.97 -10.99 23.41
N LEU A 276 -10.40 -11.93 22.65
CA LEU A 276 -10.76 -12.17 21.25
C LEU A 276 -12.24 -12.54 21.05
N LYS A 277 -12.94 -12.99 22.09
CA LYS A 277 -14.41 -13.17 22.06
C LYS A 277 -15.17 -11.89 21.75
N TYR A 278 -14.62 -10.77 22.20
CA TYR A 278 -15.19 -9.44 22.02
C TYR A 278 -14.53 -8.70 20.86
N ARG A 279 -13.99 -9.43 19.90
CA ARG A 279 -13.37 -8.86 18.69
C ARG A 279 -13.93 -9.53 17.44
N THR A 280 -14.46 -8.72 16.55
CA THR A 280 -14.88 -9.16 15.21
C THR A 280 -13.90 -8.64 14.17
N SER A 281 -13.50 -9.48 13.25
CA SER A 281 -12.62 -9.13 12.12
C SER A 281 -13.10 -9.86 10.88
N PHE A 282 -13.26 -9.14 9.77
CA PHE A 282 -13.79 -9.69 8.51
C PHE A 282 -15.13 -10.45 8.65
N GLY A 283 -16.04 -9.93 9.48
CA GLY A 283 -17.34 -10.53 9.70
C GLY A 283 -17.34 -11.79 10.58
N GLN A 284 -16.19 -12.18 11.15
CA GLN A 284 -16.06 -13.36 12.00
C GLN A 284 -15.60 -12.98 13.40
N ASN A 285 -16.11 -13.74 14.39
CA ASN A 285 -15.57 -13.65 15.76
C ASN A 285 -14.16 -14.23 15.81
N VAL A 286 -13.19 -13.43 16.28
CA VAL A 286 -11.77 -13.80 16.21
C VAL A 286 -11.45 -14.99 17.10
N LEU A 287 -12.10 -15.16 18.26
CA LEU A 287 -11.88 -16.33 19.11
C LEU A 287 -12.37 -17.61 18.42
N SER A 288 -13.57 -17.60 17.85
CA SER A 288 -14.12 -18.75 17.12
C SER A 288 -13.25 -19.13 15.94
N HIS A 289 -12.81 -18.12 15.16
CA HIS A 289 -11.86 -18.33 14.08
C HIS A 289 -10.55 -18.96 14.55
N SER A 290 -9.96 -18.45 15.63
CA SER A 290 -8.70 -18.98 16.18
C SER A 290 -8.84 -20.43 16.66
N LEU A 291 -10.00 -20.79 17.21
CA LEU A 291 -10.30 -22.17 17.59
C LEU A 291 -10.40 -23.09 16.36
N GLU A 292 -11.12 -22.67 15.33
CA GLU A 292 -11.23 -23.43 14.07
C GLU A 292 -9.87 -23.63 13.40
N VAL A 293 -9.05 -22.57 13.31
CA VAL A 293 -7.68 -22.66 12.76
C VAL A 293 -6.83 -23.62 13.59
N ALA A 294 -6.91 -23.57 14.92
CA ALA A 294 -6.17 -24.47 15.79
C ALA A 294 -6.58 -25.94 15.59
N TRP A 295 -7.88 -26.20 15.44
CA TRP A 295 -8.39 -27.54 15.14
C TRP A 295 -7.91 -28.07 13.80
N LEU A 296 -8.04 -27.26 12.74
CA LEU A 296 -7.59 -27.62 11.40
C LEU A 296 -6.08 -27.85 11.34
N ALA A 297 -5.30 -26.96 11.94
CA ALA A 297 -3.85 -27.10 12.03
C ALA A 297 -3.45 -28.39 12.78
N GLY A 298 -4.17 -28.71 13.85
CA GLY A 298 -3.96 -29.95 14.60
C GLY A 298 -4.27 -31.21 13.79
N LEU A 299 -5.34 -31.20 12.99
CA LEU A 299 -5.69 -32.31 12.07
C LEU A 299 -4.61 -32.49 11.00
N MET A 300 -4.20 -31.40 10.35
CA MET A 300 -3.15 -31.46 9.34
C MET A 300 -1.82 -31.95 9.93
N ALA A 301 -1.47 -31.49 11.12
CA ALA A 301 -0.26 -31.94 11.82
C ALA A 301 -0.29 -33.44 12.12
N SER A 302 -1.45 -33.98 12.51
CA SER A 302 -1.65 -35.40 12.73
C SER A 302 -1.44 -36.25 11.47
N GLU A 303 -2.00 -35.81 10.34
CA GLU A 303 -1.84 -36.47 9.04
C GLU A 303 -0.38 -36.44 8.52
N LEU A 304 0.32 -35.35 8.81
CA LEU A 304 1.73 -35.16 8.39
C LEU A 304 2.71 -35.80 9.37
N GLY A 305 2.26 -36.31 10.50
CA GLY A 305 3.11 -36.93 11.54
C GLY A 305 4.00 -35.94 12.29
N VAL A 306 3.60 -34.64 12.34
CA VAL A 306 4.32 -33.58 13.08
C VAL A 306 3.63 -33.26 14.41
N ASN A 307 4.22 -32.37 15.21
CA ASN A 307 3.72 -32.10 16.57
C ASN A 307 2.35 -31.39 16.55
N VAL A 308 1.30 -32.13 16.87
CA VAL A 308 -0.10 -31.68 16.92
C VAL A 308 -0.32 -30.57 17.94
N GLN A 309 0.29 -30.66 19.12
CA GLN A 309 0.13 -29.67 20.19
C GLN A 309 0.73 -28.34 19.81
N LEU A 310 1.88 -28.32 19.14
CA LEU A 310 2.52 -27.14 18.63
C LEU A 310 1.66 -26.49 17.55
N ALA A 311 1.13 -27.28 16.61
CA ALA A 311 0.27 -26.79 15.54
C ALA A 311 -1.01 -26.15 16.09
N ARG A 312 -1.68 -26.80 17.06
CA ARG A 312 -2.87 -26.19 17.71
C ARG A 312 -2.54 -24.91 18.44
N ARG A 313 -1.41 -24.87 19.16
CA ARG A 313 -0.95 -23.68 19.88
C ARG A 313 -0.67 -22.53 18.92
N ALA A 314 0.03 -22.79 17.82
CA ALA A 314 0.30 -21.81 16.78
C ALA A 314 -1.00 -21.29 16.15
N GLY A 315 -1.93 -22.18 15.81
CA GLY A 315 -3.24 -21.83 15.30
C GLY A 315 -4.06 -20.97 16.25
N LEU A 316 -4.05 -21.26 17.56
CA LEU A 316 -4.75 -20.45 18.56
C LEU A 316 -4.15 -19.05 18.72
N LEU A 317 -2.83 -18.92 18.61
CA LEU A 317 -2.11 -17.66 18.87
C LEU A 317 -1.84 -16.82 17.63
N HIS A 318 -2.12 -17.32 16.40
CA HIS A 318 -1.76 -16.63 15.17
C HIS A 318 -2.33 -15.20 15.07
N ASP A 319 -3.50 -14.98 15.61
CA ASP A 319 -4.23 -13.71 15.59
C ASP A 319 -4.31 -13.01 16.96
N ILE A 320 -3.49 -13.43 17.95
CA ILE A 320 -3.52 -12.87 19.31
C ILE A 320 -3.29 -11.37 19.36
N GLY A 321 -2.55 -10.82 18.40
CA GLY A 321 -2.30 -9.37 18.30
C GLY A 321 -3.56 -8.55 18.08
N LYS A 322 -4.62 -9.13 17.51
CA LYS A 322 -5.93 -8.48 17.35
C LYS A 322 -6.62 -8.15 18.68
N ALA A 323 -6.16 -8.72 19.78
CA ALA A 323 -6.66 -8.35 21.10
C ALA A 323 -6.21 -6.95 21.54
N LEU A 324 -5.12 -6.40 20.96
CA LEU A 324 -4.49 -5.15 21.36
C LEU A 324 -4.24 -4.17 20.21
N ASP A 325 -4.59 -4.51 18.98
CA ASP A 325 -4.33 -3.70 17.78
C ASP A 325 -5.02 -2.30 17.78
N HIS A 326 -6.00 -2.09 18.63
CA HIS A 326 -6.63 -0.79 18.85
C HIS A 326 -5.90 0.08 19.91
N GLU A 327 -5.05 -0.53 20.73
CA GLU A 327 -4.35 0.12 21.82
C GLU A 327 -2.87 0.37 21.50
N ILE A 328 -2.30 -0.40 20.57
CA ILE A 328 -0.89 -0.38 20.22
C ILE A 328 -0.76 -0.15 18.71
N GLU A 329 0.08 0.82 18.33
CA GLU A 329 0.40 1.06 16.93
C GLU A 329 1.21 -0.10 16.34
N GLY A 330 0.81 -0.59 15.18
CA GLY A 330 1.52 -1.67 14.46
C GLY A 330 0.59 -2.66 13.79
N SER A 331 1.16 -3.60 13.05
CA SER A 331 0.37 -4.70 12.50
C SER A 331 0.05 -5.72 13.60
N HIS A 332 -1.15 -6.30 13.57
CA HIS A 332 -1.54 -7.36 14.53
C HIS A 332 -0.55 -8.54 14.54
N VAL A 333 0.11 -8.81 13.41
CA VAL A 333 1.15 -9.86 13.31
C VAL A 333 2.35 -9.51 14.17
N GLN A 334 2.89 -8.28 14.03
CA GLN A 334 4.05 -7.83 14.82
C GLN A 334 3.71 -7.78 16.31
N ILE A 335 2.55 -7.19 16.65
CA ILE A 335 2.04 -7.14 18.02
C ILE A 335 1.90 -8.55 18.60
N GLY A 336 1.38 -9.51 17.82
CA GLY A 336 1.24 -10.90 18.23
C GLY A 336 2.58 -11.56 18.52
N VAL A 337 3.57 -11.38 17.65
CA VAL A 337 4.94 -11.89 17.86
C VAL A 337 5.56 -11.30 19.12
N ASP A 338 5.43 -9.98 19.33
CA ASP A 338 6.01 -9.33 20.51
C ASP A 338 5.35 -9.78 21.82
N ILE A 339 4.03 -10.01 21.81
CA ILE A 339 3.30 -10.59 22.93
C ILE A 339 3.77 -12.02 23.22
N CYS A 340 3.86 -12.86 22.21
CA CYS A 340 4.31 -14.24 22.35
C CYS A 340 5.75 -14.31 22.90
N LYS A 341 6.65 -13.45 22.42
CA LYS A 341 8.01 -13.32 22.96
C LYS A 341 8.02 -12.85 24.41
N LYS A 342 7.24 -11.81 24.74
CA LYS A 342 7.16 -11.26 26.10
C LYS A 342 6.73 -12.33 27.12
N TYR A 343 5.79 -13.18 26.76
CA TYR A 343 5.28 -14.21 27.65
C TYR A 343 5.91 -15.61 27.43
N ARG A 344 7.07 -15.64 26.75
CA ARG A 344 7.88 -16.85 26.50
C ARG A 344 7.07 -18.02 25.93
N SER A 345 6.12 -17.70 25.07
CA SER A 345 5.32 -18.74 24.40
C SER A 345 6.13 -19.55 23.39
N GLU A 346 7.34 -19.09 23.04
CA GLU A 346 8.25 -19.72 22.09
C GLU A 346 9.25 -20.70 22.75
N GLU A 347 9.46 -20.67 24.07
CA GLU A 347 10.46 -21.49 24.74
C GLU A 347 10.14 -23.00 24.70
N HIS A 348 8.97 -23.40 24.23
CA HIS A 348 8.59 -24.82 24.05
C HIS A 348 8.60 -25.27 22.58
N THR A 349 9.21 -24.48 21.69
CA THR A 349 9.32 -24.75 20.25
C THR A 349 10.74 -25.12 19.81
N SER A 350 11.69 -25.30 20.72
CA SER A 350 13.04 -25.83 20.45
C SER A 350 13.14 -27.32 20.71
#